data_44c8a54985a8c8add05b4c19814daefc
#
_entry.id   44c8a54985a8c8add05b4c19814daefc
#
_cell.length_a   1.000
_cell.length_b   1.000
_cell.length_c   1.000
_cell.angle_alpha   90.00
_cell.angle_beta   90.00
_cell.angle_gamma   90.00
#
_symmetry.space_group_name_H-M   'P 1'
#
loop_
_entity.id
_entity.type
_entity.pdbx_description
1 polymer ?
#
loop_
_entity_poly.entity_id
_entity_poly.type
_entity_poly.pdbx_seq_one_letter_code
_entity_poly.pdbx_strand_id
1 'polypeptide(L)'
;MKTIPFVPACQNMEEIQKLAVLITDFIHPEMIVLFGRYAGMPSYDIRGGYELLILTANQLAVGVKEVMGCLAMNFPEKDRKEPYLSLHLLTVVFVHHHSSQSHFLYTIRKEGVLLYKNESCKLKDKVCYKPVRSYRQAEGYSDQCLALGRAFLQDARRQQQSGIPRMSAFYLSQAATQFFRAAAFVHYGFIPEQKICS
;
A
#
# COMPACT_ATOMS: atom_id res chain seq x y z
N MET A 1 21.59 -7.18 -15.67
CA MET A 1 20.58 -6.17 -15.35
C MET A 1 21.26 -4.80 -15.37
N LYS A 2 20.90 -3.90 -16.29
CA LYS A 2 21.48 -2.55 -16.32
C LYS A 2 20.72 -1.75 -15.23
N THR A 3 21.38 -1.47 -14.15
CA THR A 3 21.00 -0.44 -13.19
C THR A 3 21.07 0.89 -13.95
N ILE A 4 19.93 1.39 -14.39
CA ILE A 4 19.82 2.77 -14.82
C ILE A 4 19.78 3.57 -13.52
N PRO A 5 20.78 4.37 -13.20
CA PRO A 5 20.68 5.31 -12.10
C PRO A 5 19.77 6.45 -12.58
N PHE A 6 18.46 6.25 -12.48
CA PHE A 6 17.55 7.36 -12.46
C PHE A 6 17.73 8.00 -11.08
N VAL A 7 18.60 9.00 -11.03
CA VAL A 7 18.68 9.90 -9.88
C VAL A 7 17.50 10.87 -10.07
N PRO A 8 16.38 10.70 -9.36
CA PRO A 8 15.39 11.76 -9.34
C PRO A 8 16.11 13.01 -8.82
N ALA A 9 15.81 14.14 -9.41
CA ALA A 9 16.20 15.45 -8.86
C ALA A 9 15.41 15.68 -7.55
N CYS A 10 15.58 14.81 -6.58
CA CYS A 10 14.89 14.84 -5.30
C CYS A 10 15.74 15.68 -4.37
N GLN A 11 15.32 16.90 -4.11
CA GLN A 11 15.98 17.82 -3.14
C GLN A 11 16.09 17.23 -1.73
N ASN A 12 15.48 16.05 -1.48
CA ASN A 12 15.37 15.40 -0.17
C ASN A 12 15.92 13.96 -0.16
N MET A 13 16.81 13.58 -1.07
CA MET A 13 17.32 12.20 -1.13
C MET A 13 18.05 11.78 0.15
N GLU A 14 18.77 12.70 0.80
CA GLU A 14 19.42 12.44 2.09
C GLU A 14 18.41 12.09 3.19
N GLU A 15 17.28 12.78 3.21
CA GLU A 15 16.20 12.51 4.16
C GLU A 15 15.58 11.12 3.94
N ILE A 16 15.29 10.79 2.68
CA ILE A 16 14.76 9.48 2.30
C ILE A 16 15.74 8.36 2.65
N GLN A 17 17.03 8.56 2.44
CA GLN A 17 18.06 7.60 2.82
C GLN A 17 18.15 7.41 4.34
N LYS A 18 18.06 8.48 5.13
CA LYS A 18 18.01 8.39 6.60
C LYS A 18 16.78 7.60 7.06
N LEU A 19 15.62 7.85 6.47
CA LEU A 19 14.41 7.06 6.73
C LEU A 19 14.61 5.58 6.40
N ALA A 20 15.21 5.27 5.25
CA ALA A 20 15.49 3.89 4.86
C ALA A 20 16.44 3.18 5.83
N VAL A 21 17.47 3.87 6.33
CA VAL A 21 18.40 3.34 7.34
C VAL A 21 17.64 3.03 8.64
N LEU A 22 16.86 3.98 9.17
CA LEU A 22 16.08 3.78 10.39
C LEU A 22 15.11 2.58 10.27
N ILE A 23 14.44 2.47 9.12
CA ILE A 23 13.55 1.32 8.85
C ILE A 23 14.35 0.02 8.81
N THR A 24 15.53 0.03 8.19
CA THR A 24 16.39 -1.17 8.08
C THR A 24 16.85 -1.64 9.45
N ASP A 25 17.27 -0.72 10.30
CA ASP A 25 17.74 -1.02 11.66
C ASP A 25 16.63 -1.55 12.57
N PHE A 26 15.38 -1.09 12.33
CA PHE A 26 14.24 -1.46 13.17
C PHE A 26 13.58 -2.78 12.80
N ILE A 27 13.39 -3.09 11.51
CA ILE A 27 12.62 -4.26 11.06
C ILE A 27 13.40 -5.23 10.17
N HIS A 28 14.66 -4.93 9.81
CA HIS A 28 15.48 -5.76 8.94
C HIS A 28 14.77 -6.24 7.67
N PRO A 29 14.30 -5.32 6.80
CA PRO A 29 13.51 -5.67 5.62
C PRO A 29 14.35 -6.38 4.57
N GLU A 30 13.70 -7.12 3.68
CA GLU A 30 14.34 -7.67 2.49
C GLU A 30 14.57 -6.63 1.39
N MET A 31 13.71 -5.62 1.32
CA MET A 31 13.79 -4.57 0.31
C MET A 31 12.99 -3.34 0.74
N ILE A 32 13.49 -2.15 0.40
CA ILE A 32 12.76 -0.88 0.50
C ILE A 32 12.79 -0.20 -0.86
N VAL A 33 11.62 0.16 -1.38
CA VAL A 33 11.45 0.84 -2.67
C VAL A 33 10.66 2.12 -2.46
N LEU A 34 11.21 3.25 -2.90
CA LEU A 34 10.48 4.50 -3.02
C LEU A 34 9.64 4.45 -4.30
N PHE A 35 8.39 4.86 -4.21
CA PHE A 35 7.49 4.96 -5.36
C PHE A 35 6.66 6.24 -5.28
N GLY A 36 5.67 6.39 -6.19
CA GLY A 36 4.84 7.56 -6.25
C GLY A 36 5.57 8.81 -6.75
N ARG A 37 5.11 9.97 -6.32
CA ARG A 37 5.55 11.27 -6.85
C ARG A 37 7.07 11.48 -6.78
N TYR A 38 7.69 11.08 -5.68
CA TYR A 38 9.14 11.26 -5.47
C TYR A 38 10.01 10.27 -6.24
N ALA A 39 9.41 9.23 -6.80
CA ALA A 39 10.06 8.32 -7.74
C ALA A 39 9.78 8.69 -9.21
N GLY A 40 9.11 9.83 -9.47
CA GLY A 40 8.69 10.23 -10.81
C GLY A 40 7.47 9.48 -11.34
N MET A 41 6.73 8.80 -10.46
CA MET A 41 5.51 8.04 -10.74
C MET A 41 4.27 8.82 -10.31
N PRO A 42 3.06 8.46 -10.79
CA PRO A 42 1.82 8.97 -10.22
C PRO A 42 1.75 8.69 -8.71
N SER A 43 1.37 9.68 -7.92
CA SER A 43 1.20 9.50 -6.47
C SER A 43 -0.02 8.63 -6.18
N TYR A 44 0.16 7.72 -5.24
CA TYR A 44 -0.91 6.88 -4.69
C TYR A 44 -1.46 7.45 -3.37
N ASP A 45 -0.77 8.41 -2.77
CA ASP A 45 -1.27 9.16 -1.62
C ASP A 45 -1.68 10.57 -2.04
N ILE A 46 -2.95 10.93 -1.80
CA ILE A 46 -3.50 12.26 -2.10
C ILE A 46 -2.81 13.38 -1.30
N ARG A 47 -2.16 13.03 -0.19
CA ARG A 47 -1.42 13.97 0.67
C ARG A 47 -0.06 14.34 0.11
N GLY A 48 0.46 13.55 -0.84
CA GLY A 48 1.66 13.89 -1.61
C GLY A 48 2.98 13.77 -0.85
N GLY A 49 3.07 12.86 0.14
CA GLY A 49 4.30 12.58 0.89
C GLY A 49 5.19 11.50 0.25
N TYR A 50 6.17 11.00 1.02
CA TYR A 50 6.99 9.86 0.62
C TYR A 50 6.18 8.57 0.68
N GLU A 51 6.24 7.78 -0.38
CA GLU A 51 5.55 6.50 -0.50
C GLU A 51 6.59 5.38 -0.57
N LEU A 52 6.66 4.54 0.48
CA LEU A 52 7.62 3.46 0.59
C LEU A 52 6.93 2.09 0.58
N LEU A 53 7.39 1.21 -0.31
CA LEU A 53 7.08 -0.22 -0.27
C LEU A 53 8.21 -0.93 0.49
N ILE A 54 7.85 -1.60 1.57
CA ILE A 54 8.77 -2.34 2.43
C ILE A 54 8.43 -3.82 2.30
N LEU A 55 9.39 -4.61 1.85
CA LEU A 55 9.24 -6.06 1.75
C LEU A 55 9.95 -6.75 2.90
N THR A 56 9.25 -7.69 3.51
CA THR A 56 9.79 -8.52 4.61
C THR A 56 9.79 -9.99 4.23
N ALA A 57 10.67 -10.79 4.80
CA ALA A 57 10.74 -12.23 4.53
C ALA A 57 9.44 -12.91 4.96
N ASN A 58 8.98 -12.63 6.15
CA ASN A 58 7.80 -13.20 6.78
C ASN A 58 6.82 -12.09 7.21
N GLN A 59 5.60 -12.49 7.56
CA GLN A 59 4.65 -11.59 8.19
C GLN A 59 5.25 -11.08 9.51
N LEU A 60 5.40 -9.75 9.61
CA LEU A 60 5.95 -9.15 10.81
C LEU A 60 4.95 -9.22 11.95
N ALA A 61 5.45 -9.48 13.17
CA ALA A 61 4.69 -9.22 14.39
C ALA A 61 4.43 -7.71 14.60
N VAL A 62 5.25 -6.88 13.97
CA VAL A 62 5.23 -5.41 14.01
C VAL A 62 4.43 -4.90 12.81
N GLY A 63 3.43 -4.08 13.07
CA GLY A 63 2.60 -3.45 12.04
C GLY A 63 3.13 -2.10 11.57
N VAL A 64 2.44 -1.51 10.59
CA VAL A 64 2.78 -0.16 10.08
C VAL A 64 2.78 0.89 11.19
N LYS A 65 1.89 0.78 12.19
CA LYS A 65 1.79 1.74 13.29
C LYS A 65 3.04 1.79 14.16
N GLU A 66 3.60 0.63 14.47
CA GLU A 66 4.81 0.52 15.29
C GLU A 66 6.02 1.08 14.54
N VAL A 67 6.12 0.79 13.24
CA VAL A 67 7.16 1.37 12.37
C VAL A 67 7.00 2.90 12.32
N MET A 68 5.79 3.41 12.12
CA MET A 68 5.51 4.85 12.13
C MET A 68 5.82 5.48 13.49
N GLY A 69 5.52 4.80 14.59
CA GLY A 69 5.85 5.25 15.95
C GLY A 69 7.37 5.38 16.15
N CYS A 70 8.14 4.37 15.74
CA CYS A 70 9.59 4.39 15.78
C CYS A 70 10.16 5.56 14.95
N LEU A 71 9.66 5.75 13.74
CA LEU A 71 10.09 6.85 12.86
C LEU A 71 9.73 8.22 13.45
N ALA A 72 8.55 8.37 14.06
CA ALA A 72 8.15 9.62 14.69
C ALA A 72 9.05 10.02 15.87
N MET A 73 9.54 9.05 16.65
CA MET A 73 10.46 9.29 17.75
C MET A 73 11.86 9.69 17.28
N ASN A 74 12.35 9.05 16.22
CA ASN A 74 13.73 9.25 15.73
C ASN A 74 13.83 10.32 14.63
N PHE A 75 12.69 10.67 14.03
CA PHE A 75 12.59 11.65 12.95
C PHE A 75 11.35 12.52 13.15
N PRO A 76 11.36 13.45 14.12
CA PRO A 76 10.20 14.26 14.49
C PRO A 76 9.71 15.11 13.31
N GLU A 77 8.38 15.31 13.24
CA GLU A 77 7.74 16.05 12.13
C GLU A 77 8.29 17.46 11.92
N LYS A 78 8.79 18.10 13.00
CA LYS A 78 9.39 19.44 12.93
C LYS A 78 10.63 19.52 12.03
N ASP A 79 11.33 18.41 11.88
CA ASP A 79 12.55 18.30 11.07
C ASP A 79 12.27 17.80 9.66
N ARG A 80 11.01 17.42 9.37
CA ARG A 80 10.60 16.97 8.03
C ARG A 80 10.20 18.16 7.18
N LYS A 81 10.82 18.28 6.03
CA LYS A 81 10.41 19.24 5.01
C LYS A 81 9.06 18.85 4.35
N GLU A 82 8.80 17.55 4.31
CA GLU A 82 7.56 16.98 3.76
C GLU A 82 6.75 16.30 4.87
N PRO A 83 5.45 16.58 4.97
CA PRO A 83 4.66 16.25 6.16
C PRO A 83 4.21 14.80 6.24
N TYR A 84 4.25 14.03 5.15
CA TYR A 84 3.59 12.73 5.11
C TYR A 84 4.52 11.60 4.66
N LEU A 85 4.38 10.46 5.33
CA LEU A 85 5.04 9.21 4.99
C LEU A 85 3.98 8.12 4.88
N SER A 86 3.87 7.51 3.72
CA SER A 86 2.98 6.37 3.47
C SER A 86 3.80 5.09 3.38
N LEU A 87 3.54 4.14 4.26
CA LEU A 87 4.23 2.85 4.32
C LEU A 87 3.33 1.72 3.86
N HIS A 88 3.81 0.93 2.91
CA HIS A 88 3.18 -0.30 2.46
C HIS A 88 4.06 -1.49 2.84
N LEU A 89 3.65 -2.25 3.87
CA LEU A 89 4.34 -3.45 4.32
C LEU A 89 3.76 -4.67 3.64
N LEU A 90 4.59 -5.39 2.88
CA LEU A 90 4.21 -6.64 2.22
C LEU A 90 5.29 -7.69 2.45
N THR A 91 4.91 -8.98 2.37
CA THR A 91 5.89 -10.05 2.37
C THR A 91 6.40 -10.34 0.96
N VAL A 92 7.64 -10.85 0.85
CA VAL A 92 8.19 -11.30 -0.44
C VAL A 92 7.30 -12.35 -1.07
N VAL A 93 6.74 -13.26 -0.28
CA VAL A 93 5.81 -14.30 -0.74
C VAL A 93 4.55 -13.70 -1.34
N PHE A 94 3.96 -12.71 -0.65
CA PHE A 94 2.78 -12.00 -1.16
C PHE A 94 3.06 -11.34 -2.51
N VAL A 95 4.18 -10.62 -2.63
CA VAL A 95 4.59 -9.97 -3.88
C VAL A 95 4.81 -10.99 -4.99
N HIS A 96 5.40 -12.16 -4.69
CA HIS A 96 5.54 -13.22 -5.69
C HIS A 96 4.20 -13.70 -6.26
N HIS A 97 3.20 -13.92 -5.39
CA HIS A 97 1.89 -14.40 -5.82
C HIS A 97 1.10 -13.35 -6.61
N HIS A 98 1.21 -12.06 -6.27
CA HIS A 98 0.37 -11.01 -6.84
C HIS A 98 1.03 -10.20 -7.95
N SER A 99 2.35 -10.27 -8.14
CA SER A 99 3.07 -9.43 -9.11
C SER A 99 2.60 -9.60 -10.57
N SER A 100 2.11 -10.78 -10.96
CA SER A 100 1.61 -11.02 -12.31
C SER A 100 0.22 -10.45 -12.57
N GLN A 101 -0.51 -10.10 -11.51
CA GLN A 101 -1.92 -9.68 -11.56
C GLN A 101 -2.10 -8.24 -11.07
N SER A 102 -1.16 -7.70 -10.31
CA SER A 102 -1.21 -6.35 -9.77
C SER A 102 -0.46 -5.37 -10.63
N HIS A 103 -1.18 -4.42 -11.23
CA HIS A 103 -0.58 -3.29 -11.95
C HIS A 103 0.31 -2.47 -11.02
N PHE A 104 -0.14 -2.21 -9.81
CA PHE A 104 0.60 -1.49 -8.78
C PHE A 104 1.98 -2.10 -8.51
N LEU A 105 2.04 -3.41 -8.19
CA LEU A 105 3.30 -4.08 -7.92
C LEU A 105 4.21 -4.15 -9.16
N TYR A 106 3.62 -4.34 -10.34
CA TYR A 106 4.37 -4.32 -11.59
C TYR A 106 5.01 -2.96 -11.84
N THR A 107 4.25 -1.88 -11.67
CA THR A 107 4.72 -0.51 -11.90
C THR A 107 5.80 -0.13 -10.90
N ILE A 108 5.62 -0.42 -9.61
CA ILE A 108 6.66 -0.16 -8.60
C ILE A 108 7.95 -0.89 -8.92
N ARG A 109 7.88 -2.14 -9.35
CA ARG A 109 9.09 -2.90 -9.71
C ARG A 109 9.81 -2.37 -10.94
N LYS A 110 9.07 -1.79 -11.87
CA LYS A 110 9.61 -1.25 -13.12
C LYS A 110 10.19 0.15 -12.95
N GLU A 111 9.51 1.00 -12.19
CA GLU A 111 9.72 2.45 -12.13
C GLU A 111 10.13 2.96 -10.75
N GLY A 112 9.94 2.16 -9.69
CA GLY A 112 10.32 2.54 -8.33
C GLY A 112 11.83 2.64 -8.14
N VAL A 113 12.23 3.49 -7.21
CA VAL A 113 13.64 3.70 -6.84
C VAL A 113 14.00 2.78 -5.69
N LEU A 114 14.97 1.89 -5.93
CA LEU A 114 15.47 0.97 -4.91
C LEU A 114 16.33 1.75 -3.90
N LEU A 115 15.91 1.76 -2.63
CA LEU A 115 16.65 2.39 -1.53
C LEU A 115 17.50 1.38 -0.76
N TYR A 116 16.96 0.18 -0.54
CA TYR A 116 17.64 -0.90 0.17
C TYR A 116 17.26 -2.26 -0.40
N LYS A 117 18.21 -3.17 -0.45
CA LYS A 117 17.98 -4.58 -0.80
C LYS A 117 18.95 -5.46 -0.02
N ASN A 118 18.40 -6.42 0.71
CA ASN A 118 19.17 -7.49 1.33
C ASN A 118 19.73 -8.42 0.24
N GLU A 119 20.97 -8.86 0.37
CA GLU A 119 21.61 -9.78 -0.58
C GLU A 119 20.88 -11.14 -0.67
N SER A 120 20.26 -11.58 0.42
CA SER A 120 19.47 -12.81 0.47
C SER A 120 18.09 -12.70 -0.20
N CYS A 121 17.65 -11.50 -0.58
CA CYS A 121 16.33 -11.27 -1.14
C CYS A 121 16.13 -12.00 -2.48
N LYS A 122 15.29 -13.05 -2.46
CA LYS A 122 14.99 -13.92 -3.62
C LYS A 122 13.79 -13.42 -4.44
N LEU A 123 13.63 -12.13 -4.61
CA LEU A 123 12.56 -11.64 -5.48
C LEU A 123 12.88 -12.00 -6.95
N LYS A 124 11.96 -12.71 -7.62
CA LYS A 124 12.14 -13.10 -9.03
C LYS A 124 12.29 -11.86 -9.92
N ASP A 125 13.37 -11.78 -10.69
CA ASP A 125 13.68 -10.60 -11.53
C ASP A 125 12.66 -10.39 -12.67
N LYS A 126 12.10 -11.46 -13.21
CA LYS A 126 11.15 -11.37 -14.31
C LYS A 126 9.74 -11.71 -13.85
N VAL A 127 8.82 -10.76 -13.99
CA VAL A 127 7.39 -10.96 -13.79
C VAL A 127 6.68 -10.67 -15.11
N CYS A 128 5.95 -11.66 -15.58
CA CYS A 128 5.06 -11.48 -16.74
C CYS A 128 3.73 -10.91 -16.24
N TYR A 129 3.57 -9.61 -16.31
CA TYR A 129 2.30 -8.95 -16.02
C TYR A 129 1.30 -9.23 -17.14
N LYS A 130 0.07 -9.61 -16.75
CA LYS A 130 -1.02 -9.96 -17.68
C LYS A 130 -2.16 -8.95 -17.54
N PRO A 131 -2.12 -7.81 -18.25
CA PRO A 131 -3.04 -6.69 -18.03
C PRO A 131 -4.52 -7.05 -18.22
N VAL A 132 -4.84 -7.82 -19.25
CA VAL A 132 -6.23 -8.24 -19.52
C VAL A 132 -6.82 -9.10 -18.39
N ARG A 133 -6.00 -10.02 -17.85
CA ARG A 133 -6.43 -10.87 -16.73
C ARG A 133 -6.59 -10.05 -15.45
N SER A 134 -5.64 -9.16 -15.21
CA SER A 134 -5.68 -8.24 -14.06
C SER A 134 -6.93 -7.37 -14.10
N TYR A 135 -7.25 -6.78 -15.26
CA TYR A 135 -8.44 -5.96 -15.44
C TYR A 135 -9.73 -6.73 -15.16
N ARG A 136 -9.93 -7.90 -15.80
CA ARG A 136 -11.12 -8.73 -15.60
C ARG A 136 -11.31 -9.17 -14.15
N GLN A 137 -10.21 -9.49 -13.47
CA GLN A 137 -10.26 -9.87 -12.06
C GLN A 137 -10.65 -8.68 -11.17
N ALA A 138 -10.11 -7.49 -11.46
CA ALA A 138 -10.44 -6.28 -10.73
C ALA A 138 -11.90 -5.86 -10.96
N GLU A 139 -12.38 -5.93 -12.20
CA GLU A 139 -13.77 -5.67 -12.55
C GLU A 139 -14.73 -6.60 -11.80
N GLY A 140 -14.54 -7.93 -11.92
CA GLY A 140 -15.43 -8.90 -11.26
C GLY A 140 -15.43 -8.77 -9.74
N TYR A 141 -14.26 -8.54 -9.11
CA TYR A 141 -14.20 -8.33 -7.66
C TYR A 141 -14.85 -7.01 -7.23
N SER A 142 -14.61 -5.95 -7.98
CA SER A 142 -15.21 -4.63 -7.73
C SER A 142 -16.73 -4.69 -7.82
N ASP A 143 -17.27 -5.33 -8.85
CA ASP A 143 -18.70 -5.48 -9.04
C ASP A 143 -19.38 -6.24 -7.88
N GLN A 144 -18.74 -7.31 -7.40
CA GLN A 144 -19.23 -8.04 -6.21
C GLN A 144 -19.24 -7.16 -4.97
N CYS A 145 -18.15 -6.43 -4.70
CA CYS A 145 -18.07 -5.53 -3.55
C CYS A 145 -19.09 -4.38 -3.66
N LEU A 146 -19.27 -3.81 -4.85
CA LEU A 146 -20.25 -2.75 -5.08
C LEU A 146 -21.69 -3.25 -4.88
N ALA A 147 -22.02 -4.46 -5.35
CA ALA A 147 -23.33 -5.08 -5.14
C ALA A 147 -23.61 -5.30 -3.64
N LEU A 148 -22.64 -5.87 -2.90
CA LEU A 148 -22.76 -6.06 -1.45
C LEU A 148 -22.85 -4.72 -0.71
N GLY A 149 -22.04 -3.74 -1.07
CA GLY A 149 -22.08 -2.40 -0.46
C GLY A 149 -23.44 -1.74 -0.64
N ARG A 150 -24.06 -1.85 -1.82
CA ARG A 150 -25.41 -1.33 -2.09
C ARG A 150 -26.47 -2.07 -1.28
N ALA A 151 -26.38 -3.40 -1.13
CA ALA A 151 -27.29 -4.18 -0.31
C ALA A 151 -27.22 -3.74 1.16
N PHE A 152 -26.02 -3.64 1.74
CA PHE A 152 -25.84 -3.14 3.12
C PHE A 152 -26.35 -1.71 3.30
N LEU A 153 -26.17 -0.83 2.30
CA LEU A 153 -26.71 0.52 2.36
C LEU A 153 -28.25 0.54 2.38
N GLN A 154 -28.88 -0.36 1.64
CA GLN A 154 -30.33 -0.53 1.63
C GLN A 154 -30.82 -1.04 2.98
N ASP A 155 -30.15 -2.03 3.59
CA ASP A 155 -30.50 -2.54 4.90
C ASP A 155 -30.30 -1.47 6.00
N ALA A 156 -29.25 -0.66 5.91
CA ALA A 156 -29.06 0.47 6.81
C ALA A 156 -30.24 1.43 6.79
N ARG A 157 -30.76 1.77 5.59
CA ARG A 157 -31.95 2.63 5.44
C ARG A 157 -33.20 2.01 6.05
N ARG A 158 -33.41 0.70 5.84
CA ARG A 158 -34.55 -0.04 6.43
C ARG A 158 -34.48 0.00 7.96
N GLN A 159 -33.30 -0.28 8.55
CA GLN A 159 -33.13 -0.25 10.02
C GLN A 159 -33.32 1.15 10.59
N GLN A 160 -32.89 2.19 9.88
CA GLN A 160 -33.13 3.57 10.29
C GLN A 160 -34.64 3.89 10.32
N GLN A 161 -35.38 3.49 9.28
CA GLN A 161 -36.83 3.67 9.23
C GLN A 161 -37.59 2.88 10.31
N SER A 162 -37.04 1.72 10.71
CA SER A 162 -37.57 0.89 11.79
C SER A 162 -37.18 1.39 13.20
N GLY A 163 -36.47 2.51 13.32
CA GLY A 163 -36.08 3.08 14.61
C GLY A 163 -34.96 2.31 15.32
N ILE A 164 -34.13 1.55 14.58
CA ILE A 164 -33.02 0.76 15.14
C ILE A 164 -31.65 1.36 14.72
N PRO A 165 -31.22 2.49 15.30
CA PRO A 165 -30.05 3.24 14.82
C PRO A 165 -28.72 2.47 14.95
N ARG A 166 -28.60 1.59 15.95
CA ARG A 166 -27.38 0.77 16.11
C ARG A 166 -27.17 -0.19 14.94
N MET A 167 -28.25 -0.84 14.48
CA MET A 167 -28.19 -1.73 13.32
C MET A 167 -27.95 -0.96 12.04
N SER A 168 -28.57 0.23 11.89
CA SER A 168 -28.30 1.13 10.77
C SER A 168 -26.81 1.49 10.69
N ALA A 169 -26.20 1.90 11.81
CA ALA A 169 -24.78 2.24 11.87
C ALA A 169 -23.87 1.04 11.52
N PHE A 170 -24.23 -0.18 11.99
CA PHE A 170 -23.52 -1.40 11.64
C PHE A 170 -23.54 -1.64 10.12
N TYR A 171 -24.71 -1.59 9.49
CA TYR A 171 -24.83 -1.81 8.04
C TYR A 171 -24.15 -0.71 7.22
N LEU A 172 -24.16 0.55 7.69
CA LEU A 172 -23.39 1.63 7.06
C LEU A 172 -21.88 1.35 7.08
N SER A 173 -21.37 0.87 8.21
CA SER A 173 -19.96 0.46 8.35
C SER A 173 -19.61 -0.68 7.38
N GLN A 174 -20.50 -1.68 7.25
CA GLN A 174 -20.30 -2.77 6.30
C GLN A 174 -20.33 -2.28 4.84
N ALA A 175 -21.26 -1.39 4.49
CA ALA A 175 -21.33 -0.78 3.17
C ALA A 175 -20.04 -0.01 2.83
N ALA A 176 -19.58 0.85 3.74
CA ALA A 176 -18.33 1.59 3.58
C ALA A 176 -17.14 0.65 3.37
N THR A 177 -17.04 -0.42 4.18
CA THR A 177 -16.00 -1.43 4.04
C THR A 177 -15.99 -2.06 2.65
N GLN A 178 -17.15 -2.41 2.09
CA GLN A 178 -17.21 -3.00 0.75
C GLN A 178 -16.82 -2.00 -0.34
N PHE A 179 -17.21 -0.74 -0.24
CA PHE A 179 -16.80 0.29 -1.19
C PHE A 179 -15.29 0.55 -1.15
N PHE A 180 -14.71 0.60 0.05
CA PHE A 180 -13.25 0.69 0.18
C PHE A 180 -12.52 -0.51 -0.42
N ARG A 181 -13.05 -1.73 -0.22
CA ARG A 181 -12.47 -2.95 -0.82
C ARG A 181 -12.53 -2.90 -2.33
N ALA A 182 -13.64 -2.46 -2.93
CA ALA A 182 -13.77 -2.28 -4.37
C ALA A 182 -12.71 -1.31 -4.90
N ALA A 183 -12.61 -0.12 -4.30
CA ALA A 183 -11.64 0.90 -4.69
C ALA A 183 -10.19 0.41 -4.52
N ALA A 184 -9.85 -0.21 -3.38
CA ALA A 184 -8.52 -0.75 -3.12
C ALA A 184 -8.13 -1.82 -4.14
N PHE A 185 -9.05 -2.72 -4.48
CA PHE A 185 -8.75 -3.79 -5.44
C PHE A 185 -8.53 -3.25 -6.86
N VAL A 186 -9.32 -2.28 -7.30
CA VAL A 186 -9.12 -1.62 -8.60
C VAL A 186 -7.75 -0.93 -8.64
N HIS A 187 -7.37 -0.30 -7.55
CA HIS A 187 -6.15 0.49 -7.48
C HIS A 187 -4.88 -0.36 -7.34
N TYR A 188 -4.89 -1.31 -6.41
CA TYR A 188 -3.70 -2.12 -6.08
C TYR A 188 -3.67 -3.47 -6.80
N GLY A 189 -4.80 -3.98 -7.28
CA GLY A 189 -4.95 -5.36 -7.79
C GLY A 189 -4.98 -6.41 -6.68
N PHE A 190 -5.08 -5.99 -5.42
CA PHE A 190 -5.23 -6.82 -4.22
C PHE A 190 -5.83 -5.97 -3.09
N ILE A 191 -6.24 -6.63 -2.01
CA ILE A 191 -6.65 -5.91 -0.79
C ILE A 191 -5.45 -5.84 0.13
N PRO A 192 -4.94 -4.64 0.46
CA PRO A 192 -3.92 -4.50 1.48
C PRO A 192 -4.44 -5.04 2.81
N GLU A 193 -3.67 -5.92 3.47
CA GLU A 193 -3.98 -6.42 4.82
C GLU A 193 -3.75 -5.33 5.90
N GLN A 194 -3.99 -4.09 5.59
CA GLN A 194 -3.99 -3.06 6.60
C GLN A 194 -5.28 -3.19 7.41
N LYS A 195 -5.15 -3.50 8.68
CA LYS A 195 -6.21 -3.22 9.64
C LYS A 195 -6.50 -1.72 9.54
N ILE A 196 -7.57 -1.38 8.80
CA ILE A 196 -8.11 -0.02 8.79
C ILE A 196 -8.39 0.27 10.25
N CYS A 197 -7.66 1.25 10.79
CA CYS A 197 -7.80 1.60 12.18
C CYS A 197 -9.22 2.10 12.41
N SER A 198 -9.95 1.35 13.20
CA SER A 198 -11.14 1.83 13.91
C SER A 198 -10.74 2.84 14.98
#